data_b8844f15e8221c041f18a0d07be7b8fb
#
_entry.id   b8844f15e8221c041f18a0d07be7b8fb
#
_cell.length_a   1.000
_cell.length_b   1.000
_cell.length_c   1.000
_cell.angle_alpha   90.00
_cell.angle_beta   90.00
_cell.angle_gamma   90.00
#
_symmetry.space_group_name_H-M   'P 1'
#
loop_
_entity.id
_entity.type
_entity.pdbx_description
1 polymer ?
#
loop_
_entity_poly.entity_id
_entity_poly.type
_entity_poly.pdbx_seq_one_letter_code
_entity_poly.pdbx_strand_id
1 'polypeptide(L)'
;FDRALADLRHAGAVLIELDYEEPREMGRDEFAVLLFELREDLGRYLAGLPGNPPVRSLADVIAFNQAHAETELRWFGQDLFEAAEKSTDRKAYEKARANSLRLAGKEGIDKLLLEHKLDLLVAPTAGPAWPIDLVTGDHFVGIGAGSLAAIAGYPHLSVPMGVVEGLPVGLSFMGAKWEERRVLEAGAA
;
A
#
# COMPACT_ATOMS: atom_id res chain seq x y z
N PHE A 1 -13.12 -9.10 13.20
CA PHE A 1 -11.72 -9.36 13.52
C PHE A 1 -11.58 -10.37 14.67
N ASP A 2 -12.28 -10.19 15.80
CA ASP A 2 -12.19 -11.04 16.99
C ASP A 2 -12.41 -12.53 16.73
N ARG A 3 -13.34 -12.86 15.79
CA ARG A 3 -13.55 -14.24 15.36
C ARG A 3 -12.31 -14.82 14.69
N ALA A 4 -11.67 -14.08 13.79
CA ALA A 4 -10.44 -14.53 13.13
C ALA A 4 -9.30 -14.73 14.15
N LEU A 5 -9.19 -13.86 15.16
CA LEU A 5 -8.24 -14.04 16.26
C LEU A 5 -8.55 -15.29 17.09
N ALA A 6 -9.84 -15.60 17.31
CA ALA A 6 -10.24 -16.83 17.99
C ALA A 6 -9.88 -18.07 17.16
N ASP A 7 -10.10 -18.06 15.85
CA ASP A 7 -9.75 -19.15 14.94
C ASP A 7 -8.23 -19.40 14.93
N LEU A 8 -7.42 -18.35 14.89
CA LEU A 8 -5.96 -18.45 15.00
C LEU A 8 -5.52 -19.09 16.34
N ARG A 9 -6.15 -18.70 17.46
CA ARG A 9 -5.86 -19.32 18.76
C ARG A 9 -6.23 -20.80 18.78
N HIS A 10 -7.34 -21.18 18.18
CA HIS A 10 -7.75 -22.60 18.06
C HIS A 10 -6.79 -23.40 17.19
N ALA A 11 -6.20 -22.76 16.15
CA ALA A 11 -5.13 -23.34 15.35
C ALA A 11 -3.76 -23.43 16.08
N GLY A 12 -3.68 -22.95 17.33
CA GLY A 12 -2.49 -23.03 18.16
C GLY A 12 -1.60 -21.78 18.17
N ALA A 13 -2.03 -20.69 17.55
CA ALA A 13 -1.26 -19.44 17.57
C ALA A 13 -1.29 -18.78 18.95
N VAL A 14 -0.15 -18.26 19.38
CA VAL A 14 -0.03 -17.38 20.55
C VAL A 14 -0.08 -15.95 20.07
N LEU A 15 -1.16 -15.25 20.40
CA LEU A 15 -1.38 -13.87 19.98
C LEU A 15 -0.92 -12.88 21.04
N ILE A 16 -0.09 -11.94 20.64
CA ILE A 16 0.40 -10.82 21.45
C ILE A 16 -0.16 -9.53 20.83
N GLU A 17 -0.91 -8.77 21.62
CA GLU A 17 -1.43 -7.47 21.19
C GLU A 17 -0.30 -6.45 21.19
N LEU A 18 -0.19 -5.69 20.10
CA LEU A 18 0.79 -4.62 19.93
C LEU A 18 0.08 -3.28 19.82
N ASP A 19 0.58 -2.31 20.55
CA ASP A 19 0.24 -0.90 20.35
C ASP A 19 1.30 -0.28 19.43
N TYR A 20 0.97 -0.13 18.16
CA TYR A 20 1.88 0.40 17.14
C TYR A 20 1.24 1.57 16.40
N GLU A 21 1.91 2.71 16.43
CA GLU A 21 1.53 3.90 15.65
C GLU A 21 2.57 4.14 14.54
N GLU A 22 2.10 4.23 13.31
CA GLU A 22 2.98 4.53 12.17
C GLU A 22 3.57 5.94 12.28
N PRO A 23 4.90 6.10 12.12
CA PRO A 23 5.52 7.42 12.09
C PRO A 23 4.97 8.27 10.92
N ARG A 24 4.45 9.46 11.22
CA ARG A 24 3.87 10.37 10.20
C ARG A 24 4.83 10.70 9.05
N GLU A 25 6.12 10.75 9.36
CA GLU A 25 7.15 11.00 8.33
C GLU A 25 7.29 9.84 7.34
N MET A 26 6.99 8.61 7.74
CA MET A 26 7.02 7.45 6.85
C MET A 26 6.02 7.62 5.69
N GLY A 27 4.76 7.92 5.99
CA GLY A 27 3.74 8.11 4.95
C GLY A 27 4.00 9.35 4.08
N ARG A 28 4.54 10.44 4.67
CA ARG A 28 4.95 11.61 3.88
C ARG A 28 6.08 11.27 2.89
N ASP A 29 7.09 10.54 3.33
CA ASP A 29 8.23 10.17 2.52
C ASP A 29 7.82 9.12 1.47
N GLU A 30 6.96 8.15 1.83
CA GLU A 30 6.33 7.22 0.88
C GLU A 30 5.60 7.97 -0.24
N PHE A 31 4.77 8.94 0.11
CA PHE A 31 4.04 9.71 -0.90
C PHE A 31 4.97 10.44 -1.86
N ALA A 32 6.07 11.00 -1.37
CA ALA A 32 7.08 11.62 -2.23
C ALA A 32 7.76 10.60 -3.16
N VAL A 33 8.01 9.38 -2.69
CA VAL A 33 8.52 8.25 -3.49
C VAL A 33 7.52 7.86 -4.57
N LEU A 34 6.24 7.68 -4.21
CA LEU A 34 5.20 7.30 -5.16
C LEU A 34 5.04 8.31 -6.30
N LEU A 35 5.05 9.61 -6.00
CA LEU A 35 4.96 10.66 -7.02
C LEU A 35 6.17 10.62 -7.99
N PHE A 36 7.38 10.48 -7.47
CA PHE A 36 8.58 10.42 -8.29
C PHE A 36 8.60 9.17 -9.17
N GLU A 37 8.32 8.01 -8.58
CA GLU A 37 8.34 6.72 -9.29
C GLU A 37 7.20 6.62 -10.32
N LEU A 38 6.00 7.16 -10.03
CA LEU A 38 4.91 7.21 -11.01
C LEU A 38 5.37 7.90 -12.32
N ARG A 39 6.04 9.03 -12.22
CA ARG A 39 6.57 9.74 -13.40
C ARG A 39 7.61 8.92 -14.15
N GLU A 40 8.61 8.42 -13.45
CA GLU A 40 9.75 7.71 -14.05
C GLU A 40 9.35 6.36 -14.62
N ASP A 41 8.57 5.58 -13.87
CA ASP A 41 8.26 4.19 -14.23
C ASP A 41 7.15 4.10 -15.28
N LEU A 42 6.12 4.95 -15.19
CA LEU A 42 5.11 5.06 -16.22
C LEU A 42 5.74 5.52 -17.55
N GLY A 43 6.61 6.52 -17.51
CA GLY A 43 7.35 6.98 -18.68
C GLY A 43 8.19 5.87 -19.32
N ARG A 44 8.91 5.09 -18.50
CA ARG A 44 9.70 3.95 -18.96
C ARG A 44 8.83 2.85 -19.56
N TYR A 45 7.72 2.52 -18.93
CA TYR A 45 6.76 1.54 -19.41
C TYR A 45 6.17 1.94 -20.77
N LEU A 46 5.64 3.15 -20.89
CA LEU A 46 5.04 3.66 -22.11
C LEU A 46 6.05 3.75 -23.27
N ALA A 47 7.27 4.21 -22.98
CA ALA A 47 8.34 4.28 -23.99
C ALA A 47 8.76 2.89 -24.51
N GLY A 48 8.62 1.84 -23.69
CA GLY A 48 8.93 0.46 -24.05
C GLY A 48 7.84 -0.27 -24.84
N LEU A 49 6.66 0.30 -24.99
CA LEU A 49 5.56 -0.34 -25.72
C LEU A 49 5.89 -0.46 -27.22
N PRO A 50 5.53 -1.60 -27.87
CA PRO A 50 5.74 -1.78 -29.30
C PRO A 50 4.82 -0.87 -30.12
N GLY A 51 5.23 -0.60 -31.36
CA GLY A 51 4.49 0.28 -32.26
C GLY A 51 4.72 1.76 -31.99
N ASN A 52 3.74 2.58 -32.30
CA ASN A 52 3.78 4.04 -32.08
C ASN A 52 2.55 4.51 -31.28
N PRO A 53 2.46 4.17 -29.99
CA PRO A 53 1.34 4.62 -29.16
C PRO A 53 1.28 6.15 -29.07
N PRO A 54 0.08 6.74 -28.96
CA PRO A 54 -0.12 8.21 -28.94
C PRO A 54 0.45 8.87 -27.69
N VAL A 55 0.65 8.10 -26.59
CA VAL A 55 1.19 8.56 -25.33
C VAL A 55 2.43 7.76 -24.95
N ARG A 56 3.49 8.44 -24.50
CA ARG A 56 4.79 7.83 -24.15
C ARG A 56 5.37 8.34 -22.83
N SER A 57 4.69 9.26 -22.19
CA SER A 57 5.10 9.87 -20.93
C SER A 57 3.89 10.23 -20.07
N LEU A 58 4.12 10.51 -18.80
CA LEU A 58 3.07 11.05 -17.92
C LEU A 58 2.53 12.39 -18.43
N ALA A 59 3.41 13.24 -18.97
CA ALA A 59 2.99 14.51 -19.59
C ALA A 59 2.03 14.30 -20.76
N ASP A 60 2.27 13.26 -21.60
CA ASP A 60 1.36 12.93 -22.69
C ASP A 60 0.00 12.44 -22.18
N VAL A 61 -0.02 11.63 -21.10
CA VAL A 61 -1.27 11.19 -20.45
C VAL A 61 -2.05 12.38 -19.91
N ILE A 62 -1.38 13.30 -19.21
CA ILE A 62 -2.00 14.54 -18.69
C ILE A 62 -2.61 15.35 -19.84
N ALA A 63 -1.88 15.54 -20.93
CA ALA A 63 -2.36 16.28 -22.10
C ALA A 63 -3.55 15.56 -22.76
N PHE A 64 -3.51 14.24 -22.88
CA PHE A 64 -4.61 13.43 -23.41
C PHE A 64 -5.87 13.58 -22.56
N ASN A 65 -5.76 13.40 -21.24
CA ASN A 65 -6.88 13.56 -20.31
C ASN A 65 -7.50 14.96 -20.40
N GLN A 66 -6.66 15.98 -20.49
CA GLN A 66 -7.14 17.36 -20.63
C GLN A 66 -7.87 17.59 -21.97
N ALA A 67 -7.38 17.00 -23.06
CA ALA A 67 -8.02 17.11 -24.37
C ALA A 67 -9.37 16.35 -24.42
N HIS A 68 -9.57 15.36 -23.55
CA HIS A 68 -10.77 14.53 -23.45
C HIS A 68 -11.48 14.70 -22.09
N ALA A 69 -11.41 15.89 -21.50
CA ALA A 69 -11.82 16.14 -20.11
C ALA A 69 -13.29 15.77 -19.82
N GLU A 70 -14.19 15.89 -20.80
CA GLU A 70 -15.60 15.48 -20.63
C GLU A 70 -15.78 14.00 -20.31
N THR A 71 -14.84 13.16 -20.73
CA THR A 71 -14.83 11.71 -20.49
C THR A 71 -13.89 11.34 -19.37
N GLU A 72 -12.61 11.75 -19.49
CA GLU A 72 -11.53 11.31 -18.63
C GLU A 72 -11.52 11.99 -17.26
N LEU A 73 -11.95 13.25 -17.19
CA LEU A 73 -11.96 14.04 -15.94
C LEU A 73 -13.39 14.32 -15.44
N ARG A 74 -14.36 13.51 -15.90
CA ARG A 74 -15.77 13.73 -15.56
C ARG A 74 -16.07 13.56 -14.05
N TRP A 75 -15.38 12.64 -13.39
CA TRP A 75 -15.70 12.23 -12.02
C TRP A 75 -14.71 12.73 -10.99
N PHE A 76 -13.44 12.89 -11.36
CA PHE A 76 -12.37 13.44 -10.53
C PHE A 76 -11.26 14.00 -11.43
N GLY A 77 -10.43 14.88 -10.85
CA GLY A 77 -9.31 15.51 -11.54
C GLY A 77 -8.07 14.65 -11.67
N GLN A 78 -6.98 15.24 -12.10
CA GLN A 78 -5.67 14.56 -12.28
C GLN A 78 -4.54 15.26 -11.51
N ASP A 79 -4.87 15.90 -10.41
CA ASP A 79 -3.95 16.66 -9.57
C ASP A 79 -2.73 15.85 -9.09
N LEU A 80 -2.91 14.54 -8.82
CA LEU A 80 -1.81 13.64 -8.48
C LEU A 80 -0.87 13.38 -9.66
N PHE A 81 -1.37 13.28 -10.88
CA PHE A 81 -0.53 13.16 -12.08
C PHE A 81 0.27 14.43 -12.30
N GLU A 82 -0.36 15.59 -12.14
CA GLU A 82 0.31 16.89 -12.25
C GLU A 82 1.35 17.12 -11.14
N ALA A 83 1.09 16.62 -9.92
CA ALA A 83 2.05 16.63 -8.83
C ALA A 83 3.24 15.71 -9.12
N ALA A 84 2.97 14.51 -9.64
CA ALA A 84 4.01 13.56 -10.03
C ALA A 84 4.89 14.11 -11.16
N GLU A 85 4.31 14.76 -12.18
CA GLU A 85 5.08 15.37 -13.28
C GLU A 85 6.04 16.46 -12.80
N LYS A 86 5.72 17.15 -11.71
CA LYS A 86 6.57 18.15 -11.06
C LYS A 86 7.64 17.54 -10.14
N SER A 87 7.52 16.25 -9.80
CA SER A 87 8.44 15.56 -8.88
C SER A 87 9.72 15.13 -9.59
N THR A 88 10.70 16.03 -9.68
CA THR A 88 11.95 15.86 -10.46
C THR A 88 13.21 15.81 -9.62
N ASP A 89 13.15 16.13 -8.32
CA ASP A 89 14.32 16.15 -7.43
C ASP A 89 14.72 14.72 -6.99
N ARG A 90 15.66 14.15 -7.73
CA ARG A 90 16.21 12.81 -7.45
C ARG A 90 16.85 12.69 -6.07
N LYS A 91 17.51 13.73 -5.57
CA LYS A 91 18.15 13.68 -4.24
C LYS A 91 17.11 13.64 -3.13
N ALA A 92 16.05 14.44 -3.25
CA ALA A 92 14.93 14.41 -2.33
C ALA A 92 14.24 13.04 -2.35
N TYR A 93 13.99 12.47 -3.53
CA TYR A 93 13.47 11.12 -3.70
C TYR A 93 14.33 10.05 -3.02
N GLU A 94 15.65 10.02 -3.29
CA GLU A 94 16.56 9.03 -2.70
C GLU A 94 16.59 9.11 -1.17
N LYS A 95 16.55 10.32 -0.62
CA LYS A 95 16.45 10.55 0.83
C LYS A 95 15.14 10.04 1.40
N ALA A 96 14.01 10.39 0.78
CA ALA A 96 12.68 9.96 1.21
C ALA A 96 12.57 8.42 1.15
N ARG A 97 13.02 7.81 0.06
CA ARG A 97 13.03 6.35 -0.11
C ARG A 97 13.89 5.64 0.94
N ALA A 98 15.09 6.13 1.19
CA ALA A 98 15.96 5.55 2.23
C ALA A 98 15.33 5.66 3.63
N ASN A 99 14.68 6.78 3.94
CA ASN A 99 14.03 6.99 5.23
C ASN A 99 12.78 6.11 5.38
N SER A 100 11.90 6.07 4.40
CA SER A 100 10.69 5.24 4.47
C SER A 100 11.02 3.75 4.56
N LEU A 101 12.00 3.25 3.79
CA LEU A 101 12.49 1.87 3.89
C LEU A 101 13.05 1.54 5.28
N ARG A 102 13.80 2.47 5.89
CA ARG A 102 14.33 2.30 7.25
C ARG A 102 13.22 2.22 8.29
N LEU A 103 12.25 3.15 8.20
CA LEU A 103 11.14 3.22 9.15
C LEU A 103 10.20 2.02 9.05
N ALA A 104 9.85 1.60 7.83
CA ALA A 104 8.94 0.48 7.62
C ALA A 104 9.60 -0.89 7.86
N GLY A 105 10.83 -1.09 7.40
CA GLY A 105 11.56 -2.35 7.52
C GLY A 105 12.24 -2.49 8.87
N LYS A 106 13.45 -1.91 8.98
CA LYS A 106 14.33 -2.08 10.16
C LYS A 106 13.71 -1.59 11.47
N GLU A 107 13.08 -0.43 11.46
CA GLU A 107 12.49 0.21 12.65
C GLU A 107 10.99 -0.09 12.81
N GLY A 108 10.36 -0.68 11.78
CA GLY A 108 9.00 -1.18 11.79
C GLY A 108 8.93 -2.70 11.99
N ILE A 109 8.78 -3.46 10.90
CA ILE A 109 8.54 -4.90 10.95
C ILE A 109 9.64 -5.65 11.72
N ASP A 110 10.92 -5.45 11.37
CA ASP A 110 12.03 -6.19 12.01
C ASP A 110 12.10 -5.91 13.51
N LYS A 111 11.92 -4.65 13.90
CA LYS A 111 11.94 -4.25 15.30
C LYS A 111 10.78 -4.89 16.08
N LEU A 112 9.54 -4.82 15.56
CA LEU A 112 8.37 -5.41 16.20
C LEU A 112 8.52 -6.92 16.38
N LEU A 113 8.95 -7.63 15.33
CA LEU A 113 9.16 -9.06 15.40
C LEU A 113 10.24 -9.44 16.43
N LEU A 114 11.36 -8.70 16.46
CA LEU A 114 12.49 -9.00 17.34
C LEU A 114 12.17 -8.67 18.81
N GLU A 115 11.65 -7.48 19.10
CA GLU A 115 11.39 -7.02 20.48
C GLU A 115 10.34 -7.86 21.19
N HIS A 116 9.30 -8.28 20.44
CA HIS A 116 8.21 -9.08 20.96
C HIS A 116 8.36 -10.59 20.70
N LYS A 117 9.46 -11.01 20.06
CA LYS A 117 9.75 -12.42 19.72
C LYS A 117 8.62 -13.06 18.91
N LEU A 118 8.16 -12.37 17.88
CA LEU A 118 7.05 -12.80 17.04
C LEU A 118 7.55 -13.49 15.78
N ASP A 119 6.75 -14.42 15.29
CA ASP A 119 6.95 -15.06 13.99
C ASP A 119 6.38 -14.21 12.84
N LEU A 120 5.24 -13.57 13.06
CA LEU A 120 4.49 -12.78 12.09
C LEU A 120 3.76 -11.63 12.78
N LEU A 121 3.39 -10.61 11.98
CA LEU A 121 2.41 -9.60 12.37
C LEU A 121 1.07 -9.92 11.70
N VAL A 122 -0.03 -9.67 12.42
CA VAL A 122 -1.39 -9.93 11.94
C VAL A 122 -2.25 -8.70 12.19
N ALA A 123 -3.01 -8.28 11.17
CA ALA A 123 -3.94 -7.17 11.29
C ALA A 123 -5.07 -7.26 10.24
N PRO A 124 -6.19 -6.53 10.37
CA PRO A 124 -7.15 -6.38 9.29
C PRO A 124 -6.47 -5.78 8.05
N THR A 125 -6.71 -6.35 6.87
CA THR A 125 -6.09 -5.87 5.62
C THR A 125 -6.53 -4.45 5.29
N ALA A 126 -7.84 -4.21 5.35
CA ALA A 126 -8.48 -2.92 5.17
C ALA A 126 -9.89 -2.95 5.76
N GLY A 127 -10.51 -1.78 5.89
CA GLY A 127 -11.95 -1.68 6.13
C GLY A 127 -12.78 -2.24 4.96
N PRO A 128 -14.11 -2.40 5.13
CA PRO A 128 -14.99 -2.79 4.03
C PRO A 128 -14.99 -1.72 2.94
N ALA A 129 -15.26 -2.12 1.70
CA ALA A 129 -15.45 -1.19 0.60
C ALA A 129 -16.60 -0.21 0.91
N TRP A 130 -16.56 0.96 0.31
CA TRP A 130 -17.60 2.00 0.42
C TRP A 130 -18.14 2.41 -0.94
N PRO A 131 -19.35 3.00 -1.01
CA PRO A 131 -19.86 3.55 -2.26
C PRO A 131 -19.04 4.76 -2.70
N ILE A 132 -18.90 4.95 -4.01
CA ILE A 132 -18.35 6.18 -4.57
C ILE A 132 -19.33 7.33 -4.26
N ASP A 133 -18.86 8.34 -3.56
CA ASP A 133 -19.64 9.53 -3.23
C ASP A 133 -18.97 10.78 -3.79
N LEU A 134 -19.60 11.37 -4.81
CA LEU A 134 -19.07 12.55 -5.50
C LEU A 134 -19.36 13.87 -4.77
N VAL A 135 -20.11 13.82 -3.68
CA VAL A 135 -20.48 15.00 -2.88
C VAL A 135 -19.64 15.09 -1.61
N THR A 136 -19.55 13.98 -0.86
CA THR A 136 -18.84 13.94 0.43
C THR A 136 -17.45 13.31 0.35
N GLY A 137 -17.10 12.71 -0.78
CA GLY A 137 -15.83 12.04 -1.00
C GLY A 137 -15.76 10.63 -0.42
N ASP A 138 -14.57 10.06 -0.33
CA ASP A 138 -14.33 8.70 0.13
C ASP A 138 -14.57 8.55 1.63
N HIS A 139 -15.21 7.43 2.01
CA HIS A 139 -15.50 7.07 3.41
C HIS A 139 -14.43 6.14 3.99
N PHE A 140 -13.16 6.49 3.81
CA PHE A 140 -12.04 5.71 4.33
C PHE A 140 -12.02 5.74 5.87
N VAL A 141 -12.06 4.57 6.50
CA VAL A 141 -12.16 4.41 7.95
C VAL A 141 -10.81 4.31 8.69
N GLY A 142 -9.70 4.52 7.99
CA GLY A 142 -8.37 4.49 8.60
C GLY A 142 -7.87 3.11 9.04
N ILE A 143 -8.54 2.03 8.65
CA ILE A 143 -8.12 0.65 8.92
C ILE A 143 -7.33 0.13 7.73
N GLY A 144 -6.11 -0.34 7.96
CA GLY A 144 -5.28 -0.96 6.92
C GLY A 144 -3.93 -1.41 7.47
N ALA A 145 -3.43 -2.52 6.95
CA ALA A 145 -2.17 -3.13 7.39
C ALA A 145 -1.11 -3.17 6.28
N GLY A 146 -1.36 -2.51 5.15
CA GLY A 146 -0.51 -2.65 3.96
C GLY A 146 0.78 -1.84 3.98
N SER A 147 0.80 -0.69 4.62
CA SER A 147 1.88 0.32 4.49
C SER A 147 3.26 -0.24 4.81
N LEU A 148 3.43 -0.85 5.98
CA LEU A 148 4.75 -1.35 6.42
C LEU A 148 5.38 -2.33 5.43
N ALA A 149 4.63 -3.36 5.06
CA ALA A 149 5.14 -4.42 4.18
C ALA A 149 5.34 -3.90 2.73
N ALA A 150 4.42 -3.05 2.23
CA ALA A 150 4.51 -2.46 0.91
C ALA A 150 5.75 -1.55 0.77
N ILE A 151 6.00 -0.68 1.74
CA ILE A 151 7.15 0.23 1.76
C ILE A 151 8.46 -0.56 1.92
N ALA A 152 8.49 -1.51 2.86
CA ALA A 152 9.69 -2.30 3.15
C ALA A 152 10.04 -3.32 2.06
N GLY A 153 9.06 -3.71 1.22
CA GLY A 153 9.19 -4.81 0.27
C GLY A 153 9.28 -6.17 0.98
N TYR A 154 8.52 -6.34 2.07
CA TYR A 154 8.49 -7.56 2.87
C TYR A 154 7.28 -8.43 2.51
N PRO A 155 7.33 -9.75 2.79
CA PRO A 155 6.23 -10.65 2.49
C PRO A 155 4.95 -10.24 3.20
N HIS A 156 3.86 -10.16 2.44
CA HIS A 156 2.53 -9.83 2.92
C HIS A 156 1.49 -10.69 2.19
N LEU A 157 0.62 -11.32 2.93
CA LEU A 157 -0.48 -12.12 2.42
C LEU A 157 -1.79 -11.65 3.03
N SER A 158 -2.81 -11.45 2.22
CA SER A 158 -4.17 -11.24 2.68
C SER A 158 -5.01 -12.49 2.38
N VAL A 159 -5.73 -12.95 3.39
CA VAL A 159 -6.70 -14.06 3.27
C VAL A 159 -8.11 -13.59 3.63
N PRO A 160 -9.18 -14.22 3.15
CA PRO A 160 -10.53 -13.86 3.54
C PRO A 160 -10.74 -13.99 5.06
N MET A 161 -11.22 -12.92 5.70
CA MET A 161 -11.53 -12.90 7.15
C MET A 161 -13.03 -13.04 7.41
N GLY A 162 -13.85 -12.68 6.43
CA GLY A 162 -15.31 -12.70 6.56
C GLY A 162 -15.95 -11.57 5.77
N VAL A 163 -17.16 -11.20 6.17
CA VAL A 163 -17.94 -10.14 5.52
C VAL A 163 -18.51 -9.17 6.55
N VAL A 164 -18.65 -7.92 6.17
CA VAL A 164 -19.34 -6.85 6.91
C VAL A 164 -20.44 -6.32 5.99
N GLU A 165 -21.69 -6.47 6.38
CA GLU A 165 -22.87 -6.11 5.57
C GLU A 165 -22.80 -6.69 4.13
N GLY A 166 -22.29 -7.94 3.99
CA GLY A 166 -22.12 -8.61 2.70
C GLY A 166 -20.86 -8.23 1.93
N LEU A 167 -20.05 -7.27 2.41
CA LEU A 167 -18.79 -6.84 1.78
C LEU A 167 -17.61 -7.62 2.36
N PRO A 168 -16.73 -8.22 1.53
CA PRO A 168 -15.62 -9.01 2.02
C PRO A 168 -14.57 -8.14 2.69
N VAL A 169 -13.95 -8.69 3.75
CA VAL A 169 -12.80 -8.10 4.44
C VAL A 169 -11.70 -9.15 4.60
N GLY A 170 -10.46 -8.69 4.64
CA GLY A 170 -9.27 -9.55 4.69
C GLY A 170 -8.51 -9.46 6.01
N LEU A 171 -7.82 -10.56 6.32
CA LEU A 171 -6.80 -10.66 7.36
C LEU A 171 -5.44 -10.69 6.72
N SER A 172 -4.56 -9.80 7.13
CA SER A 172 -3.18 -9.70 6.68
C SER A 172 -2.22 -10.43 7.60
N PHE A 173 -1.29 -11.16 6.98
CA PHE A 173 -0.09 -11.71 7.60
C PHE A 173 1.13 -11.04 6.99
N MET A 174 2.01 -10.50 7.81
CA MET A 174 3.26 -9.86 7.39
C MET A 174 4.43 -10.54 8.07
N GLY A 175 5.46 -10.92 7.30
CA GLY A 175 6.65 -11.60 7.77
C GLY A 175 7.90 -10.74 7.67
N ALA A 176 9.01 -11.25 8.25
CA ALA A 176 10.33 -10.70 8.01
C ALA A 176 10.74 -10.87 6.54
N LYS A 177 11.76 -10.13 6.13
CA LYS A 177 12.32 -10.22 4.77
C LYS A 177 12.73 -11.66 4.44
N TRP A 178 12.26 -12.18 3.29
CA TRP A 178 12.52 -13.55 2.80
C TRP A 178 11.82 -14.67 3.58
N GLU A 179 10.80 -14.35 4.40
CA GLU A 179 10.00 -15.32 5.15
C GLU A 179 8.65 -15.63 4.45
N GLU A 180 8.60 -15.60 3.11
CA GLU A 180 7.39 -15.88 2.32
C GLU A 180 6.76 -17.22 2.68
N ARG A 181 7.58 -18.24 2.92
CA ARG A 181 7.11 -19.57 3.30
C ARG A 181 6.27 -19.51 4.57
N ARG A 182 6.75 -18.82 5.61
CA ARG A 182 6.07 -18.69 6.90
C ARG A 182 4.73 -17.96 6.76
N VAL A 183 4.71 -16.89 5.96
CA VAL A 183 3.50 -16.13 5.66
C VAL A 183 2.46 -17.01 4.93
N LEU A 184 2.90 -17.81 3.95
CA LEU A 184 2.02 -18.73 3.21
C LEU A 184 1.50 -19.87 4.10
N GLU A 185 2.33 -20.46 4.95
CA GLU A 185 1.92 -21.51 5.89
C GLU A 185 0.87 -20.99 6.88
N ALA A 186 1.05 -19.77 7.42
CA ALA A 186 0.08 -19.16 8.33
C ALA A 186 -1.26 -18.82 7.66
N GLY A 187 -1.22 -18.37 6.41
CA GLY A 187 -2.45 -18.04 5.67
C GLY A 187 -3.21 -19.26 5.13
N ALA A 188 -2.58 -20.45 5.13
CA ALA A 188 -3.18 -21.70 4.69
C ALA A 188 -3.77 -22.52 5.85
N ALA A 189 -3.45 -22.18 7.10
CA ALA A 189 -3.91 -22.87 8.30
C ALA A 189 -5.33 -22.45 8.70
#